data_074d55c5b8dc97252e41daa5d3b7301d
#
_entry.id   074d55c5b8dc97252e41daa5d3b7301d
#
_cell.length_a   1.000
_cell.length_b   1.000
_cell.length_c   1.000
_cell.angle_alpha   90.00
_cell.angle_beta   90.00
_cell.angle_gamma   90.00
#
_symmetry.space_group_name_H-M   'P 1'
#
loop_
_entity.id
_entity.type
_entity.pdbx_description
1 polymer ?
#
loop_
_entity_poly.entity_id
_entity_poly.type
_entity_poly.pdbx_seq_one_letter_code
_entity_poly.pdbx_strand_id
1 'polypeptide(L)'
;MSEPNIFDRIPSQAKQSIIIDAKYLDTKFVPDELPHRKEQINDLVGLIAPVLKGQTIQPITIYGPPGAGKTAAITCIGKEFKRKVAALGKQIPWANINCYGNTSEYSIIRRFCCELEQSNKNIVIPPETGYSITQVYATLERNLENFKSPAILVLDEIDQIFSKKRDGNSTLYRLSSMPIHIISITNEPSFREFLDPRTRSRNNFANSRIFPSYNAKELADILSKRAEHAFRPDSVDSGAMQYCAALAAQKGGDARIAIDLLRFAAQEADREDSSTILEKHVKCAMESLEVSMVAQAIDQLDITQSVLLLAIMDTQPYQNYGAARTGDVYETYANICWRNKERPLTQRMIVTHLNTLEKYHLISMRAKSFGRGGGRTSLIKLTIPNKTVIESLENKIRDYPELKDVIKPYVESIL
;
A
#
# COMPACT_ATOMS: atom_id res chain seq x y z
N MET A 1 10.70 -34.12 -36.18
CA MET A 1 11.13 -32.69 -36.15
C MET A 1 10.46 -32.08 -34.95
N SER A 2 11.21 -31.73 -33.90
CA SER A 2 10.65 -31.06 -32.72
C SER A 2 10.19 -29.67 -33.13
N GLU A 3 8.99 -29.27 -32.70
CA GLU A 3 8.50 -27.90 -32.91
C GLU A 3 9.50 -26.92 -32.32
N PRO A 4 9.79 -25.82 -33.02
CA PRO A 4 10.71 -24.80 -32.50
C PRO A 4 10.15 -24.22 -31.20
N ASN A 5 11.01 -24.09 -30.20
CA ASN A 5 10.65 -23.51 -28.91
C ASN A 5 10.08 -22.11 -29.13
N ILE A 6 9.01 -21.76 -28.41
CA ILE A 6 8.34 -20.45 -28.52
C ILE A 6 9.34 -19.31 -28.28
N PHE A 7 10.36 -19.54 -27.44
CA PHE A 7 11.42 -18.58 -27.14
C PHE A 7 12.44 -18.41 -28.29
N ASP A 8 12.53 -19.35 -29.25
CA ASP A 8 13.41 -19.20 -30.43
C ASP A 8 12.88 -18.17 -31.43
N ARG A 9 11.65 -17.69 -31.23
CA ARG A 9 11.04 -16.60 -32.02
C ARG A 9 11.45 -15.20 -31.57
N ILE A 10 12.14 -15.08 -30.42
CA ILE A 10 12.70 -13.81 -29.96
C ILE A 10 13.93 -13.51 -30.83
N PRO A 11 13.98 -12.36 -31.55
CA PRO A 11 15.14 -12.05 -32.37
C PRO A 11 16.42 -12.08 -31.54
N SER A 12 17.40 -12.82 -31.97
CA SER A 12 18.72 -12.93 -31.34
C SER A 12 19.53 -11.62 -31.34
N GLN A 13 19.00 -10.57 -31.95
CA GLN A 13 19.49 -9.18 -31.92
C GLN A 13 18.58 -8.29 -31.07
N ALA A 14 18.11 -8.77 -29.91
CA ALA A 14 17.48 -7.86 -28.95
C ALA A 14 18.53 -6.79 -28.57
N LYS A 15 18.28 -5.52 -28.97
CA LYS A 15 19.08 -4.39 -28.45
C LYS A 15 19.17 -4.51 -26.96
N GLN A 16 20.36 -4.24 -26.42
CA GLN A 16 20.55 -4.30 -24.97
C GLN A 16 19.62 -3.26 -24.32
N SER A 17 18.79 -3.68 -23.38
CA SER A 17 17.90 -2.80 -22.61
C SER A 17 18.65 -1.60 -22.01
N ILE A 18 17.99 -0.46 -21.91
CA ILE A 18 18.48 0.72 -21.18
C ILE A 18 18.71 0.37 -19.70
N ILE A 19 17.91 -0.55 -19.16
CA ILE A 19 18.00 -0.99 -17.77
C ILE A 19 19.17 -1.98 -17.63
N ILE A 20 20.14 -1.65 -16.78
CA ILE A 20 21.27 -2.51 -16.42
C ILE A 20 20.94 -3.35 -15.21
N ASP A 21 20.37 -2.74 -14.16
CA ASP A 21 20.01 -3.44 -12.92
C ASP A 21 18.62 -2.98 -12.44
N ALA A 22 17.61 -3.79 -12.76
CA ALA A 22 16.21 -3.55 -12.39
C ALA A 22 15.96 -3.53 -10.87
N LYS A 23 16.88 -4.05 -10.06
CA LYS A 23 16.77 -4.06 -8.59
C LYS A 23 16.62 -2.63 -8.03
N TYR A 24 17.34 -1.67 -8.59
CA TYR A 24 17.26 -0.28 -8.12
C TYR A 24 15.93 0.42 -8.49
N LEU A 25 15.16 -0.17 -9.40
CA LEU A 25 13.81 0.28 -9.78
C LEU A 25 12.70 -0.51 -9.06
N ASP A 26 13.06 -1.45 -8.18
CA ASP A 26 12.09 -2.12 -7.31
C ASP A 26 11.74 -1.20 -6.15
N THR A 27 10.45 -0.96 -5.95
CA THR A 27 9.93 -0.14 -4.83
C THR A 27 10.16 -0.79 -3.46
N LYS A 28 10.42 -2.11 -3.42
CA LYS A 28 10.79 -2.86 -2.21
C LYS A 28 12.29 -2.77 -1.88
N PHE A 29 13.10 -2.37 -2.84
CA PHE A 29 14.54 -2.22 -2.61
C PHE A 29 14.81 -1.00 -1.71
N VAL A 30 15.47 -1.23 -0.59
CA VAL A 30 15.88 -0.20 0.37
C VAL A 30 17.36 0.10 0.16
N PRO A 31 17.74 1.29 -0.35
CA PRO A 31 19.14 1.68 -0.48
C PRO A 31 19.77 1.91 0.90
N ASP A 32 21.10 1.89 0.96
CA ASP A 32 21.84 2.11 2.21
C ASP A 32 21.70 3.56 2.71
N GLU A 33 21.55 4.52 1.80
CA GLU A 33 21.29 5.93 2.13
C GLU A 33 19.93 6.37 1.60
N LEU A 34 19.17 7.09 2.43
CA LEU A 34 17.88 7.68 2.07
C LEU A 34 18.05 9.20 1.94
N PRO A 35 18.04 9.74 0.72
CA PRO A 35 18.06 11.19 0.50
C PRO A 35 16.93 11.88 1.26
N HIS A 36 17.19 13.07 1.78
CA HIS A 36 16.21 13.92 2.46
C HIS A 36 15.53 13.31 3.71
N ARG A 37 16.12 12.23 4.29
CA ARG A 37 15.62 11.61 5.54
C ARG A 37 16.66 11.56 6.66
N LYS A 38 17.79 12.25 6.48
CA LYS A 38 18.89 12.24 7.44
C LYS A 38 18.47 12.75 8.83
N GLU A 39 17.67 13.80 8.88
CA GLU A 39 17.16 14.35 10.15
C GLU A 39 16.25 13.35 10.86
N GLN A 40 15.25 12.82 10.16
CA GLN A 40 14.32 11.84 10.72
C GLN A 40 15.04 10.58 11.21
N ILE A 41 16.02 10.11 10.44
CA ILE A 41 16.85 8.96 10.82
C ILE A 41 17.67 9.29 12.08
N ASN A 42 18.34 10.43 12.14
CA ASN A 42 19.13 10.84 13.31
C ASN A 42 18.26 10.96 14.55
N ASP A 43 17.09 11.54 14.44
CA ASP A 43 16.11 11.64 15.53
C ASP A 43 15.69 10.26 16.05
N LEU A 44 15.35 9.34 15.14
CA LEU A 44 14.97 7.97 15.51
C LEU A 44 16.15 7.22 16.14
N VAL A 45 17.35 7.37 15.59
CA VAL A 45 18.56 6.78 16.16
C VAL A 45 18.80 7.31 17.58
N GLY A 46 18.60 8.63 17.81
CA GLY A 46 18.69 9.23 19.15
C GLY A 46 17.72 8.61 20.15
N LEU A 47 16.49 8.29 19.72
CA LEU A 47 15.48 7.64 20.56
C LEU A 47 15.77 6.15 20.82
N ILE A 48 16.40 5.46 19.89
CA ILE A 48 16.67 4.01 19.96
C ILE A 48 18.02 3.70 20.61
N ALA A 49 19.01 4.55 20.44
CA ALA A 49 20.37 4.35 20.94
C ALA A 49 20.49 3.99 22.43
N PRO A 50 19.65 4.50 23.36
CA PRO A 50 19.68 4.10 24.77
C PRO A 50 19.53 2.59 24.99
N VAL A 51 18.83 1.86 24.09
CA VAL A 51 18.67 0.40 24.16
C VAL A 51 20.03 -0.31 24.10
N LEU A 52 20.99 0.21 23.34
CA LEU A 52 22.35 -0.33 23.27
C LEU A 52 23.08 -0.28 24.63
N LYS A 53 22.67 0.62 25.52
CA LYS A 53 23.19 0.75 26.89
C LYS A 53 22.36 -0.04 27.92
N GLY A 54 21.35 -0.80 27.48
CA GLY A 54 20.42 -1.55 28.36
C GLY A 54 19.35 -0.69 29.02
N GLN A 55 19.12 0.53 28.51
CA GLN A 55 18.08 1.42 29.02
C GLN A 55 16.75 1.13 28.31
N THR A 56 15.65 1.30 29.04
CA THR A 56 14.30 1.23 28.47
C THR A 56 13.97 2.52 27.72
N ILE A 57 13.27 2.39 26.59
CA ILE A 57 12.77 3.51 25.82
C ILE A 57 11.25 3.54 25.82
N GLN A 58 10.68 4.72 25.68
CA GLN A 58 9.25 4.88 25.47
C GLN A 58 8.85 4.41 24.09
N PRO A 59 7.60 3.95 23.88
CA PRO A 59 7.09 3.60 22.55
C PRO A 59 7.27 4.76 21.56
N ILE A 60 7.67 4.42 20.33
CA ILE A 60 7.90 5.37 19.24
C ILE A 60 6.80 5.20 18.23
N THR A 61 6.21 6.29 17.73
CA THR A 61 5.22 6.24 16.64
C THR A 61 5.69 7.09 15.47
N ILE A 62 5.70 6.49 14.28
CA ILE A 62 6.13 7.11 13.03
C ILE A 62 4.90 7.32 12.16
N TYR A 63 4.61 8.58 11.85
CA TYR A 63 3.49 9.01 11.01
C TYR A 63 3.97 9.52 9.66
N GLY A 64 3.13 9.40 8.64
CA GLY A 64 3.36 10.05 7.35
C GLY A 64 2.59 9.39 6.23
N PRO A 65 2.45 10.05 5.09
CA PRO A 65 1.74 9.49 3.94
C PRO A 65 2.45 8.26 3.37
N PRO A 66 1.76 7.47 2.54
CA PRO A 66 2.39 6.41 1.75
C PRO A 66 3.60 6.94 0.97
N GLY A 67 4.62 6.10 0.78
CA GLY A 67 5.83 6.47 0.03
C GLY A 67 6.74 7.53 0.64
N ALA A 68 6.46 8.03 1.87
CA ALA A 68 7.31 9.01 2.56
C ALA A 68 8.64 8.45 3.10
N GLY A 69 8.93 7.15 2.91
CA GLY A 69 10.17 6.52 3.31
C GLY A 69 10.23 6.01 4.74
N LYS A 70 9.11 5.91 5.47
CA LYS A 70 9.03 5.43 6.86
C LYS A 70 9.61 4.02 7.05
N THR A 71 9.07 3.05 6.32
CA THR A 71 9.52 1.65 6.34
C THR A 71 10.99 1.52 5.93
N ALA A 72 11.40 2.27 4.90
CA ALA A 72 12.77 2.27 4.43
C ALA A 72 13.74 2.80 5.52
N ALA A 73 13.40 3.91 6.19
CA ALA A 73 14.21 4.48 7.26
C ALA A 73 14.38 3.50 8.44
N ILE A 74 13.29 2.89 8.90
CA ILE A 74 13.36 1.95 10.02
C ILE A 74 14.12 0.66 9.63
N THR A 75 14.04 0.25 8.36
CA THR A 75 14.81 -0.89 7.84
C THR A 75 16.31 -0.58 7.82
N CYS A 76 16.71 0.61 7.37
CA CYS A 76 18.11 1.07 7.44
C CYS A 76 18.62 1.11 8.88
N ILE A 77 17.85 1.74 9.78
CA ILE A 77 18.20 1.80 11.21
C ILE A 77 18.34 0.40 11.79
N GLY A 78 17.42 -0.51 11.48
CA GLY A 78 17.46 -1.90 11.96
C GLY A 78 18.70 -2.67 11.49
N LYS A 79 19.11 -2.49 10.23
CA LYS A 79 20.35 -3.06 9.69
C LYS A 79 21.57 -2.56 10.47
N GLU A 80 21.70 -1.25 10.64
CA GLU A 80 22.84 -0.65 11.37
C GLU A 80 22.79 -1.01 12.86
N PHE A 81 21.61 -1.04 13.48
CA PHE A 81 21.45 -1.49 14.86
C PHE A 81 21.93 -2.92 15.05
N LYS A 82 21.52 -3.86 14.20
CA LYS A 82 21.96 -5.26 14.24
C LYS A 82 23.48 -5.38 14.11
N ARG A 83 24.11 -4.63 13.19
CA ARG A 83 25.57 -4.55 13.03
C ARG A 83 26.25 -4.06 14.32
N LYS A 84 25.71 -3.00 14.94
CA LYS A 84 26.26 -2.43 16.16
C LYS A 84 26.11 -3.36 17.37
N VAL A 85 24.95 -4.02 17.49
CA VAL A 85 24.69 -5.03 18.54
C VAL A 85 25.70 -6.20 18.43
N ALA A 86 25.93 -6.71 17.22
CA ALA A 86 26.91 -7.75 16.97
C ALA A 86 28.34 -7.31 17.34
N ALA A 87 28.74 -6.10 16.94
CA ALA A 87 30.05 -5.54 17.28
C ALA A 87 30.26 -5.34 18.80
N LEU A 88 29.16 -5.15 19.55
CA LEU A 88 29.22 -5.04 21.02
C LEU A 88 29.12 -6.39 21.74
N GLY A 89 29.03 -7.51 21.00
CA GLY A 89 28.85 -8.86 21.57
C GLY A 89 27.53 -9.01 22.35
N LYS A 90 26.51 -8.18 22.04
CA LYS A 90 25.20 -8.20 22.71
C LYS A 90 24.19 -9.02 21.92
N GLN A 91 23.12 -9.42 22.59
CA GLN A 91 21.95 -10.07 21.96
C GLN A 91 20.72 -9.23 22.27
N ILE A 92 20.39 -8.31 21.36
CA ILE A 92 19.19 -7.47 21.41
C ILE A 92 18.39 -7.77 20.14
N PRO A 93 17.28 -8.51 20.24
CA PRO A 93 16.49 -8.86 19.06
C PRO A 93 15.84 -7.63 18.44
N TRP A 94 15.81 -7.62 17.11
CA TRP A 94 15.09 -6.63 16.31
C TRP A 94 14.18 -7.34 15.32
N ALA A 95 12.90 -7.17 15.46
CA ALA A 95 11.88 -7.76 14.59
C ALA A 95 11.07 -6.70 13.85
N ASN A 96 10.84 -6.92 12.56
CA ASN A 96 9.95 -6.09 11.73
C ASN A 96 8.76 -6.92 11.28
N ILE A 97 7.54 -6.46 11.62
CA ILE A 97 6.30 -7.13 11.22
C ILE A 97 5.44 -6.14 10.45
N ASN A 98 5.11 -6.46 9.21
CA ASN A 98 4.09 -5.76 8.46
C ASN A 98 2.72 -6.29 8.86
N CYS A 99 1.86 -5.42 9.40
CA CYS A 99 0.53 -5.78 9.88
C CYS A 99 -0.49 -5.95 8.73
N TYR A 100 -0.20 -5.50 7.52
CA TYR A 100 -1.09 -5.70 6.36
C TYR A 100 -1.31 -7.19 6.07
N GLY A 101 -0.25 -8.00 6.06
CA GLY A 101 -0.33 -9.45 5.88
C GLY A 101 -0.57 -10.24 7.17
N ASN A 102 -0.36 -9.61 8.34
CA ASN A 102 -0.46 -10.24 9.66
C ASN A 102 -1.46 -9.46 10.52
N THR A 103 -2.73 -9.66 10.24
CA THR A 103 -3.81 -8.84 10.83
C THR A 103 -4.43 -9.43 12.09
N SER A 104 -4.18 -10.71 12.41
CA SER A 104 -4.65 -11.33 13.63
C SER A 104 -3.58 -11.27 14.72
N GLU A 105 -4.02 -11.20 15.99
CA GLU A 105 -3.16 -11.26 17.16
C GLU A 105 -2.22 -12.49 17.11
N TYR A 106 -2.78 -13.64 16.73
CA TYR A 106 -2.05 -14.89 16.56
C TYR A 106 -0.93 -14.77 15.52
N SER A 107 -1.24 -14.27 14.33
CA SER A 107 -0.26 -14.15 13.23
C SER A 107 0.88 -13.20 13.56
N ILE A 108 0.59 -12.08 14.25
CA ILE A 108 1.60 -11.12 14.70
C ILE A 108 2.58 -11.78 15.65
N ILE A 109 2.07 -12.48 16.69
CA ILE A 109 2.93 -13.09 17.71
C ILE A 109 3.74 -14.24 17.11
N ARG A 110 3.11 -15.08 16.29
CA ARG A 110 3.82 -16.15 15.58
C ARG A 110 4.95 -15.60 14.71
N ARG A 111 4.64 -14.56 13.92
CA ARG A 111 5.67 -13.90 13.08
C ARG A 111 6.78 -13.29 13.92
N PHE A 112 6.46 -12.72 15.09
CA PHE A 112 7.47 -12.21 16.00
C PHE A 112 8.40 -13.33 16.49
N CYS A 113 7.87 -14.50 16.88
CA CYS A 113 8.69 -15.64 17.23
C CYS A 113 9.61 -16.08 16.06
N CYS A 114 9.11 -16.07 14.82
CA CYS A 114 9.96 -16.36 13.65
C CYS A 114 11.12 -15.36 13.49
N GLU A 115 10.87 -14.06 13.74
CA GLU A 115 11.93 -13.05 13.70
C GLU A 115 12.93 -13.19 14.88
N LEU A 116 12.46 -13.56 16.07
CA LEU A 116 13.32 -13.84 17.23
C LEU A 116 14.26 -15.03 16.98
N GLU A 117 13.78 -16.07 16.27
CA GLU A 117 14.59 -17.26 15.92
C GLU A 117 15.84 -16.89 15.11
N GLN A 118 15.80 -15.84 14.30
CA GLN A 118 16.99 -15.35 13.57
C GLN A 118 18.11 -14.91 14.52
N SER A 119 17.76 -14.47 15.73
CA SER A 119 18.72 -14.02 16.74
C SER A 119 19.10 -15.12 17.73
N ASN A 120 18.26 -16.13 17.92
CA ASN A 120 18.51 -17.25 18.83
C ASN A 120 17.75 -18.50 18.36
N LYS A 121 18.48 -19.58 18.07
CA LYS A 121 17.92 -20.85 17.58
C LYS A 121 17.12 -21.65 18.61
N ASN A 122 17.17 -21.29 19.88
CA ASN A 122 16.39 -21.93 20.95
C ASN A 122 14.94 -21.39 21.05
N ILE A 123 14.53 -20.55 20.12
CA ILE A 123 13.18 -19.97 20.08
C ILE A 123 12.17 -21.03 19.60
N VAL A 124 11.05 -21.12 20.30
CA VAL A 124 9.93 -21.97 19.91
C VAL A 124 8.95 -21.16 19.08
N ILE A 125 8.72 -21.61 17.85
CA ILE A 125 7.72 -20.97 16.97
C ILE A 125 6.38 -21.68 17.19
N PRO A 126 5.30 -20.93 17.56
CA PRO A 126 3.96 -21.52 17.63
C PRO A 126 3.55 -22.10 16.27
N PRO A 127 2.83 -23.23 16.24
CA PRO A 127 2.32 -23.81 14.99
C PRO A 127 1.38 -22.79 14.28
N GLU A 128 1.00 -23.08 13.04
CA GLU A 128 0.08 -22.20 12.31
C GLU A 128 -1.34 -22.16 12.88
N THR A 129 -1.75 -23.29 13.44
CA THR A 129 -3.07 -23.50 14.06
C THR A 129 -2.94 -24.44 15.26
N GLY A 130 -4.00 -24.48 16.09
CA GLY A 130 -4.11 -25.45 17.17
C GLY A 130 -3.76 -24.92 18.56
N TYR A 131 -3.00 -23.84 18.69
CA TYR A 131 -2.77 -23.18 19.98
C TYR A 131 -3.87 -22.16 20.27
N SER A 132 -4.29 -22.09 21.52
CA SER A 132 -5.08 -20.96 22.00
C SER A 132 -4.22 -19.69 22.03
N ILE A 133 -4.84 -18.52 21.96
CA ILE A 133 -4.11 -17.24 22.03
C ILE A 133 -3.29 -17.13 23.34
N THR A 134 -3.78 -17.70 24.44
CA THR A 134 -3.04 -17.75 25.71
C THR A 134 -1.75 -18.56 25.60
N GLN A 135 -1.80 -19.71 24.92
CA GLN A 135 -0.61 -20.54 24.70
C GLN A 135 0.43 -19.85 23.81
N VAL A 136 -0.05 -19.08 22.81
CA VAL A 136 0.82 -18.32 21.92
C VAL A 136 1.57 -17.23 22.71
N TYR A 137 0.88 -16.50 23.58
CA TYR A 137 1.50 -15.51 24.47
C TYR A 137 2.48 -16.12 25.45
N ALA A 138 2.10 -17.23 26.11
CA ALA A 138 2.99 -17.94 27.01
C ALA A 138 4.26 -18.45 26.30
N THR A 139 4.14 -18.84 25.03
CA THR A 139 5.31 -19.21 24.20
C THR A 139 6.19 -17.99 23.93
N LEU A 140 5.59 -16.83 23.60
CA LEU A 140 6.34 -15.59 23.38
C LEU A 140 7.07 -15.14 24.66
N GLU A 141 6.39 -15.17 25.82
CA GLU A 141 7.01 -14.81 27.12
C GLU A 141 8.25 -15.69 27.39
N ARG A 142 8.12 -17.01 27.27
CA ARG A 142 9.25 -17.96 27.42
C ARG A 142 10.36 -17.69 26.41
N ASN A 143 10.02 -17.35 25.16
CA ASN A 143 11.00 -17.01 24.16
C ASN A 143 11.77 -15.73 24.50
N LEU A 144 11.11 -14.72 25.06
CA LEU A 144 11.75 -13.47 25.47
C LEU A 144 12.70 -13.64 26.66
N GLU A 145 12.45 -14.62 27.54
CA GLU A 145 13.35 -14.97 28.66
C GLU A 145 14.73 -15.46 28.19
N ASN A 146 14.84 -15.95 26.94
CA ASN A 146 16.14 -16.35 26.35
C ASN A 146 17.05 -15.14 26.06
N PHE A 147 16.56 -13.91 26.19
CA PHE A 147 17.34 -12.71 25.92
C PHE A 147 17.59 -11.91 27.22
N LYS A 148 18.80 -11.38 27.37
CA LYS A 148 19.19 -10.54 28.52
C LYS A 148 18.65 -9.10 28.42
N SER A 149 18.16 -8.71 27.26
CA SER A 149 17.68 -7.36 26.96
C SER A 149 16.31 -7.41 26.32
N PRO A 150 15.46 -6.41 26.55
CA PRO A 150 14.18 -6.30 25.83
C PRO A 150 14.37 -6.32 24.32
N ALA A 151 13.43 -6.93 23.61
CA ALA A 151 13.40 -6.95 22.15
C ALA A 151 12.89 -5.62 21.59
N ILE A 152 13.33 -5.23 20.38
CA ILE A 152 12.70 -4.17 19.61
C ILE A 152 11.72 -4.81 18.63
N LEU A 153 10.47 -4.39 18.70
CA LEU A 153 9.39 -4.81 17.81
C LEU A 153 8.90 -3.63 17.00
N VAL A 154 9.09 -3.69 15.69
CA VAL A 154 8.52 -2.74 14.73
C VAL A 154 7.22 -3.33 14.19
N LEU A 155 6.12 -2.59 14.33
CA LEU A 155 4.81 -2.89 13.76
C LEU A 155 4.54 -1.89 12.63
N ASP A 156 4.75 -2.34 11.41
CA ASP A 156 4.50 -1.52 10.22
C ASP A 156 3.05 -1.67 9.77
N GLU A 157 2.46 -0.56 9.30
CA GLU A 157 1.02 -0.47 8.96
C GLU A 157 0.11 -0.91 10.12
N ILE A 158 0.44 -0.46 11.32
CA ILE A 158 -0.25 -0.88 12.55
C ILE A 158 -1.76 -0.57 12.54
N ASP A 159 -2.21 0.43 11.80
CA ASP A 159 -3.62 0.76 11.61
C ASP A 159 -4.44 -0.42 11.07
N GLN A 160 -3.82 -1.37 10.37
CA GLN A 160 -4.50 -2.55 9.82
C GLN A 160 -5.04 -3.50 10.90
N ILE A 161 -4.42 -3.56 12.08
CA ILE A 161 -4.92 -4.40 13.18
C ILE A 161 -6.13 -3.79 13.89
N PHE A 162 -6.39 -2.49 13.68
CA PHE A 162 -7.56 -1.79 14.22
C PHE A 162 -8.73 -1.72 13.24
N SER A 163 -8.55 -2.17 11.98
CA SER A 163 -9.60 -2.19 10.99
C SER A 163 -10.60 -3.33 11.25
N LYS A 164 -11.90 -3.04 11.11
CA LYS A 164 -13.03 -4.03 11.07
C LYS A 164 -13.05 -5.09 12.18
N LYS A 165 -13.57 -4.76 13.36
CA LYS A 165 -13.88 -5.72 14.46
C LYS A 165 -12.67 -6.49 15.04
N ARG A 166 -11.46 -6.05 14.83
CA ARG A 166 -10.26 -6.65 15.39
C ARG A 166 -9.87 -5.93 16.66
N ASP A 167 -9.48 -6.69 17.67
CA ASP A 167 -9.06 -6.14 18.96
C ASP A 167 -7.57 -5.78 18.96
N GLY A 168 -7.21 -4.80 18.11
CA GLY A 168 -5.85 -4.25 18.07
C GLY A 168 -5.40 -3.63 19.39
N ASN A 169 -6.36 -3.13 20.19
CA ASN A 169 -6.08 -2.59 21.51
C ASN A 169 -5.59 -3.68 22.47
N SER A 170 -6.23 -4.85 22.50
CA SER A 170 -5.80 -5.99 23.32
C SER A 170 -4.38 -6.42 22.94
N THR A 171 -4.12 -6.58 21.65
CA THR A 171 -2.80 -6.97 21.13
C THR A 171 -1.72 -5.98 21.54
N LEU A 172 -1.92 -4.70 21.27
CA LEU A 172 -0.93 -3.66 21.57
C LEU A 172 -0.72 -3.49 23.08
N TYR A 173 -1.79 -3.57 23.88
CA TYR A 173 -1.73 -3.50 25.33
C TYR A 173 -0.91 -4.66 25.92
N ARG A 174 -1.15 -5.90 25.47
CA ARG A 174 -0.42 -7.08 25.93
C ARG A 174 1.05 -7.02 25.56
N LEU A 175 1.38 -6.69 24.29
CA LEU A 175 2.76 -6.55 23.82
C LEU A 175 3.51 -5.46 24.61
N SER A 176 2.86 -4.32 24.91
CA SER A 176 3.48 -3.25 25.71
C SER A 176 3.63 -3.58 27.21
N SER A 177 3.08 -4.73 27.65
CA SER A 177 3.28 -5.24 29.02
C SER A 177 4.49 -6.17 29.16
N MET A 178 5.10 -6.56 28.04
CA MET A 178 6.23 -7.47 27.95
C MET A 178 7.55 -6.71 27.86
N PRO A 179 8.71 -7.37 28.01
CA PRO A 179 10.01 -6.74 27.80
C PRO A 179 10.29 -6.47 26.33
N ILE A 180 9.49 -5.57 25.74
CA ILE A 180 9.51 -5.22 24.33
C ILE A 180 9.47 -3.69 24.18
N HIS A 181 10.36 -3.18 23.34
CA HIS A 181 10.31 -1.79 22.87
C HIS A 181 9.52 -1.73 21.56
N ILE A 182 8.39 -1.04 21.57
CA ILE A 182 7.49 -0.98 20.42
C ILE A 182 7.78 0.27 19.58
N ILE A 183 7.93 0.05 18.26
CA ILE A 183 7.98 1.10 17.25
C ILE A 183 6.81 0.87 16.31
N SER A 184 5.87 1.79 16.27
CA SER A 184 4.67 1.72 15.43
C SER A 184 4.82 2.62 14.21
N ILE A 185 4.48 2.12 13.02
CA ILE A 185 4.45 2.91 11.78
C ILE A 185 3.02 2.90 11.26
N THR A 186 2.49 4.07 10.93
CA THR A 186 1.14 4.23 10.40
C THR A 186 1.06 5.31 9.32
N ASN A 187 0.10 5.14 8.40
CA ASN A 187 -0.29 6.16 7.44
C ASN A 187 -1.46 7.03 7.95
N GLU A 188 -2.10 6.62 9.05
CA GLU A 188 -3.32 7.23 9.59
C GLU A 188 -2.98 8.32 10.62
N PRO A 189 -3.22 9.61 10.33
CA PRO A 189 -2.93 10.70 11.27
C PRO A 189 -3.72 10.59 12.57
N SER A 190 -4.95 10.06 12.48
CA SER A 190 -5.86 9.88 13.63
C SER A 190 -5.66 8.55 14.37
N PHE A 191 -4.57 7.82 14.08
CA PHE A 191 -4.29 6.51 14.70
C PHE A 191 -4.48 6.49 16.22
N ARG A 192 -4.10 7.59 16.89
CA ARG A 192 -4.28 7.73 18.34
C ARG A 192 -5.74 7.61 18.80
N GLU A 193 -6.69 7.97 17.94
CA GLU A 193 -8.13 7.92 18.26
C GLU A 193 -8.67 6.49 18.25
N PHE A 194 -8.03 5.57 17.54
CA PHE A 194 -8.39 4.14 17.54
C PHE A 194 -8.01 3.42 18.83
N LEU A 195 -7.13 4.04 19.65
CA LEU A 195 -6.66 3.44 20.90
C LEU A 195 -7.62 3.73 22.04
N ASP A 196 -7.95 2.69 22.79
CA ASP A 196 -8.67 2.85 24.04
C ASP A 196 -7.84 3.61 25.10
N PRO A 197 -8.43 4.14 26.17
CA PRO A 197 -7.70 4.93 27.17
C PRO A 197 -6.55 4.17 27.85
N ARG A 198 -6.67 2.85 28.05
CA ARG A 198 -5.64 2.02 28.69
C ARG A 198 -4.44 1.84 27.80
N THR A 199 -4.67 1.47 26.54
CA THR A 199 -3.64 1.31 25.53
C THR A 199 -2.96 2.64 25.21
N ARG A 200 -3.73 3.73 25.14
CA ARG A 200 -3.22 5.09 24.92
C ARG A 200 -2.31 5.57 26.05
N SER A 201 -2.64 5.28 27.31
CA SER A 201 -1.82 5.64 28.47
C SER A 201 -0.47 4.91 28.49
N ARG A 202 -0.44 3.64 28.10
CA ARG A 202 0.80 2.86 28.01
C ARG A 202 1.68 3.22 26.83
N ASN A 203 1.06 3.46 25.68
CA ASN A 203 1.77 3.88 24.47
C ASN A 203 1.78 5.41 24.40
N ASN A 204 2.55 6.01 25.30
CA ASN A 204 2.69 7.46 25.36
C ASN A 204 3.27 8.00 24.03
N PHE A 205 2.44 8.75 23.27
CA PHE A 205 2.80 9.30 21.96
C PHE A 205 3.74 10.52 22.01
N ALA A 206 4.41 10.75 23.13
CA ALA A 206 5.41 11.82 23.25
C ALA A 206 6.55 11.71 22.23
N ASN A 207 6.88 10.48 21.83
CA ASN A 207 7.92 10.18 20.84
C ASN A 207 7.35 9.97 19.42
N SER A 208 6.41 10.81 19.01
CA SER A 208 5.90 10.77 17.64
C SER A 208 6.87 11.47 16.68
N ARG A 209 7.11 10.86 15.51
CA ARG A 209 7.93 11.44 14.43
C ARG A 209 7.15 11.45 13.13
N ILE A 210 7.19 12.59 12.46
CA ILE A 210 6.47 12.81 11.21
C ILE A 210 7.45 12.71 10.04
N PHE A 211 7.07 11.90 9.06
CA PHE A 211 7.72 11.83 7.76
C PHE A 211 6.85 12.57 6.75
N PRO A 212 7.21 13.79 6.35
CA PRO A 212 6.44 14.53 5.36
C PRO A 212 6.55 13.86 3.98
N SER A 213 5.56 14.12 3.11
CA SER A 213 5.65 13.77 1.70
C SER A 213 6.88 14.42 1.05
N TYR A 214 7.43 13.78 0.04
CA TYR A 214 8.51 14.37 -0.74
C TYR A 214 7.98 15.45 -1.70
N ASN A 215 8.72 16.52 -1.87
CA ASN A 215 8.48 17.49 -2.93
C ASN A 215 9.14 17.04 -4.24
N ALA A 216 8.85 17.75 -5.36
CA ALA A 216 9.37 17.38 -6.67
C ALA A 216 10.91 17.36 -6.76
N LYS A 217 11.60 18.30 -6.09
CA LYS A 217 13.06 18.35 -6.06
C LYS A 217 13.65 17.15 -5.32
N GLU A 218 13.10 16.82 -4.15
CA GLU A 218 13.51 15.67 -3.36
C GLU A 218 13.29 14.34 -4.11
N LEU A 219 12.17 14.23 -4.84
CA LEU A 219 11.89 13.06 -5.68
C LEU A 219 12.87 12.97 -6.85
N ALA A 220 13.23 14.09 -7.50
CA ALA A 220 14.25 14.11 -8.56
C ALA A 220 15.60 13.62 -8.04
N ASP A 221 16.02 14.05 -6.86
CA ASP A 221 17.27 13.60 -6.23
C ASP A 221 17.24 12.10 -5.89
N ILE A 222 16.09 11.58 -5.42
CA ILE A 222 15.89 10.14 -5.17
C ILE A 222 15.98 9.35 -6.46
N LEU A 223 15.32 9.81 -7.53
CA LEU A 223 15.33 9.16 -8.83
C LEU A 223 16.73 9.19 -9.44
N SER A 224 17.46 10.31 -9.34
CA SER A 224 18.83 10.43 -9.83
C SER A 224 19.75 9.37 -9.21
N LYS A 225 19.76 9.25 -7.88
CA LYS A 225 20.55 8.21 -7.19
C LYS A 225 20.17 6.78 -7.59
N ARG A 226 18.90 6.53 -7.86
CA ARG A 226 18.43 5.23 -8.36
C ARG A 226 18.88 4.99 -9.79
N ALA A 227 18.78 6.03 -10.64
CA ALA A 227 19.13 5.98 -12.05
C ALA A 227 20.61 5.71 -12.29
N GLU A 228 21.52 6.28 -11.46
CA GLU A 228 22.97 6.04 -11.52
C GLU A 228 23.35 4.55 -11.48
N HIS A 229 22.54 3.74 -10.82
CA HIS A 229 22.78 2.30 -10.67
C HIS A 229 21.89 1.43 -11.57
N ALA A 230 20.71 1.94 -11.93
CA ALA A 230 19.71 1.20 -12.68
C ALA A 230 19.92 1.24 -14.19
N PHE A 231 20.45 2.34 -14.69
CA PHE A 231 20.50 2.64 -16.12
C PHE A 231 21.92 2.81 -16.65
N ARG A 232 22.04 2.75 -17.97
CA ARG A 232 23.28 3.14 -18.66
C ARG A 232 23.57 4.63 -18.45
N PRO A 233 24.83 5.05 -18.40
CA PRO A 233 25.18 6.46 -18.40
C PRO A 233 24.47 7.22 -19.53
N ASP A 234 24.00 8.42 -19.23
CA ASP A 234 23.35 9.35 -20.18
C ASP A 234 22.09 8.82 -20.87
N SER A 235 21.49 7.73 -20.36
CA SER A 235 20.26 7.17 -20.92
C SER A 235 18.96 7.74 -20.35
N VAL A 236 19.04 8.70 -19.43
CA VAL A 236 17.86 9.38 -18.87
C VAL A 236 18.01 10.88 -19.11
N ASP A 237 17.07 11.44 -19.88
CA ASP A 237 17.01 12.89 -20.07
C ASP A 237 16.63 13.61 -18.77
N SER A 238 17.25 14.77 -18.55
CA SER A 238 17.00 15.56 -17.33
C SER A 238 15.55 16.05 -17.23
N GLY A 239 14.92 16.40 -18.37
CA GLY A 239 13.50 16.76 -18.44
C GLY A 239 12.59 15.60 -18.07
N ALA A 240 12.88 14.39 -18.57
CA ALA A 240 12.13 13.18 -18.22
C ALA A 240 12.22 12.88 -16.72
N MET A 241 13.40 13.03 -16.10
CA MET A 241 13.59 12.85 -14.65
C MET A 241 12.77 13.84 -13.84
N GLN A 242 12.83 15.12 -14.20
CA GLN A 242 12.08 16.18 -13.52
C GLN A 242 10.57 15.99 -13.72
N TYR A 243 10.15 15.55 -14.90
CA TYR A 243 8.73 15.29 -15.18
C TYR A 243 8.18 14.12 -14.36
N CYS A 244 8.93 13.00 -14.23
CA CYS A 244 8.57 11.92 -13.30
C CYS A 244 8.39 12.45 -11.87
N ALA A 245 9.34 13.24 -11.40
CA ALA A 245 9.32 13.79 -10.04
C ALA A 245 8.13 14.75 -9.83
N ALA A 246 7.83 15.61 -10.81
CA ALA A 246 6.71 16.55 -10.75
C ALA A 246 5.35 15.82 -10.72
N LEU A 247 5.15 14.79 -11.56
CA LEU A 247 3.96 13.98 -11.58
C LEU A 247 3.74 13.24 -10.26
N ALA A 248 4.78 12.63 -9.70
CA ALA A 248 4.70 11.95 -8.43
C ALA A 248 4.44 12.92 -7.26
N ALA A 249 5.01 14.13 -7.29
CA ALA A 249 4.72 15.17 -6.31
C ALA A 249 3.24 15.61 -6.36
N GLN A 250 2.66 15.76 -7.54
CA GLN A 250 1.22 16.05 -7.73
C GLN A 250 0.32 14.93 -7.19
N LYS A 251 0.78 13.67 -7.23
CA LYS A 251 0.09 12.49 -6.69
C LYS A 251 0.36 12.26 -5.18
N GLY A 252 0.76 13.30 -4.45
CA GLY A 252 0.95 13.24 -3.00
C GLY A 252 2.39 13.04 -2.53
N GLY A 253 3.38 13.07 -3.42
CA GLY A 253 4.80 12.96 -3.06
C GLY A 253 5.25 11.54 -2.68
N ASP A 254 4.60 10.52 -3.25
CA ASP A 254 4.96 9.10 -3.04
C ASP A 254 6.16 8.73 -3.92
N ALA A 255 7.32 8.42 -3.29
CA ALA A 255 8.54 8.02 -3.99
C ALA A 255 8.38 6.72 -4.79
N ARG A 256 7.44 5.83 -4.40
CA ARG A 256 7.18 4.58 -5.14
C ARG A 256 6.57 4.87 -6.50
N ILE A 257 5.62 5.83 -6.56
CA ILE A 257 5.03 6.29 -7.84
C ILE A 257 6.12 6.87 -8.74
N ALA A 258 7.04 7.67 -8.20
CA ALA A 258 8.13 8.23 -8.98
C ALA A 258 9.04 7.14 -9.58
N ILE A 259 9.40 6.13 -8.78
CA ILE A 259 10.24 5.01 -9.21
C ILE A 259 9.52 4.15 -10.26
N ASP A 260 8.24 3.85 -10.06
CA ASP A 260 7.44 3.08 -11.02
C ASP A 260 7.28 3.83 -12.33
N LEU A 261 7.03 5.15 -12.30
CA LEU A 261 6.97 5.97 -13.52
C LEU A 261 8.28 5.89 -14.31
N LEU A 262 9.42 6.03 -13.64
CA LEU A 262 10.72 5.96 -14.31
C LEU A 262 10.98 4.56 -14.88
N ARG A 263 10.58 3.50 -14.15
CA ARG A 263 10.69 2.11 -14.60
C ARG A 263 9.84 1.86 -15.85
N PHE A 264 8.59 2.29 -15.84
CA PHE A 264 7.68 2.12 -16.99
C PHE A 264 8.12 2.98 -18.18
N ALA A 265 8.61 4.22 -17.93
CA ALA A 265 9.16 5.05 -19.00
C ALA A 265 10.40 4.42 -19.67
N ALA A 266 11.23 3.71 -18.90
CA ALA A 266 12.35 2.94 -19.45
C ALA A 266 11.86 1.77 -20.31
N GLN A 267 10.82 1.07 -19.90
CA GLN A 267 10.22 -0.02 -20.68
C GLN A 267 9.60 0.49 -21.99
N GLU A 268 8.96 1.67 -21.96
CA GLU A 268 8.43 2.29 -23.20
C GLU A 268 9.57 2.73 -24.13
N ALA A 269 10.65 3.28 -23.58
CA ALA A 269 11.83 3.63 -24.36
C ALA A 269 12.46 2.38 -25.02
N ASP A 270 12.57 1.28 -24.29
CA ASP A 270 13.05 0.01 -24.83
C ASP A 270 12.13 -0.54 -25.94
N ARG A 271 10.79 -0.39 -25.81
CA ARG A 271 9.82 -0.78 -26.86
C ARG A 271 9.95 0.05 -28.13
N GLU A 272 10.27 1.34 -27.99
CA GLU A 272 10.50 2.23 -29.13
C GLU A 272 11.94 2.17 -29.68
N ASP A 273 12.77 1.23 -29.19
CA ASP A 273 14.19 1.15 -29.56
C ASP A 273 14.98 2.45 -29.29
N SER A 274 14.51 3.27 -28.36
CA SER A 274 15.18 4.51 -27.96
C SER A 274 16.39 4.20 -27.07
N SER A 275 17.48 4.94 -27.25
CA SER A 275 18.65 4.86 -26.37
C SER A 275 18.53 5.74 -25.12
N THR A 276 17.51 6.59 -25.06
CA THR A 276 17.33 7.60 -24.00
C THR A 276 15.86 7.68 -23.61
N ILE A 277 15.61 7.75 -22.30
CA ILE A 277 14.28 7.98 -21.72
C ILE A 277 13.96 9.47 -21.87
N LEU A 278 12.90 9.81 -22.60
CA LEU A 278 12.42 11.16 -22.87
C LEU A 278 11.09 11.42 -22.15
N GLU A 279 10.68 12.70 -22.06
CA GLU A 279 9.38 13.08 -21.45
C GLU A 279 8.18 12.37 -22.10
N LYS A 280 8.20 12.10 -23.42
CA LYS A 280 7.13 11.35 -24.09
C LYS A 280 6.94 9.95 -23.51
N HIS A 281 8.03 9.25 -23.16
CA HIS A 281 7.96 7.92 -22.57
C HIS A 281 7.36 7.97 -21.16
N VAL A 282 7.68 9.04 -20.39
CA VAL A 282 7.08 9.28 -19.08
C VAL A 282 5.57 9.51 -19.18
N LYS A 283 5.13 10.24 -20.22
CA LYS A 283 3.70 10.49 -20.46
C LYS A 283 2.96 9.18 -20.76
N CYS A 284 3.48 8.35 -21.65
CA CYS A 284 2.93 7.03 -21.93
C CYS A 284 2.92 6.12 -20.68
N ALA A 285 4.02 6.16 -19.91
CA ALA A 285 4.12 5.43 -18.65
C ALA A 285 3.06 5.86 -17.62
N MET A 286 2.76 7.16 -17.55
CA MET A 286 1.73 7.68 -16.64
C MET A 286 0.34 7.18 -17.02
N GLU A 287 0.01 7.22 -18.32
CA GLU A 287 -1.27 6.69 -18.83
C GLU A 287 -1.41 5.18 -18.51
N SER A 288 -0.34 4.41 -18.74
CA SER A 288 -0.30 2.97 -18.43
C SER A 288 -0.41 2.69 -16.93
N LEU A 289 0.22 3.51 -16.08
CA LEU A 289 0.14 3.38 -14.63
C LEU A 289 -1.27 3.66 -14.12
N GLU A 290 -1.93 4.72 -14.61
CA GLU A 290 -3.31 5.03 -14.24
C GLU A 290 -4.27 3.91 -14.63
N VAL A 291 -4.15 3.35 -15.81
CA VAL A 291 -4.94 2.19 -16.25
C VAL A 291 -4.69 0.98 -15.33
N SER A 292 -3.44 0.70 -15.00
CA SER A 292 -3.09 -0.41 -14.11
C SER A 292 -3.62 -0.22 -12.68
N MET A 293 -3.54 0.98 -12.13
CA MET A 293 -4.10 1.29 -10.78
C MET A 293 -5.62 1.13 -10.76
N VAL A 294 -6.31 1.58 -11.81
CA VAL A 294 -7.75 1.40 -11.95
C VAL A 294 -8.12 -0.07 -12.06
N ALA A 295 -7.40 -0.84 -12.88
CA ALA A 295 -7.63 -2.27 -13.03
C ALA A 295 -7.47 -3.01 -11.69
N GLN A 296 -6.41 -2.71 -10.92
CA GLN A 296 -6.20 -3.28 -9.59
C GLN A 296 -7.30 -2.91 -8.59
N ALA A 297 -7.76 -1.66 -8.63
CA ALA A 297 -8.86 -1.21 -7.78
C ALA A 297 -10.17 -1.95 -8.11
N ILE A 298 -10.48 -2.12 -9.40
CA ILE A 298 -11.67 -2.83 -9.87
C ILE A 298 -11.58 -4.33 -9.53
N ASP A 299 -10.40 -4.93 -9.61
CA ASP A 299 -10.20 -6.33 -9.23
C ASP A 299 -10.53 -6.61 -7.76
N GLN A 300 -10.24 -5.67 -6.87
CA GLN A 300 -10.55 -5.78 -5.43
C GLN A 300 -12.03 -5.54 -5.08
N LEU A 301 -12.87 -5.06 -6.01
CA LEU A 301 -14.28 -4.81 -5.75
C LEU A 301 -15.03 -6.12 -5.51
N ASP A 302 -15.99 -6.13 -4.59
CA ASP A 302 -16.98 -7.20 -4.52
C ASP A 302 -18.02 -7.10 -5.68
N ILE A 303 -18.86 -8.13 -5.81
CA ILE A 303 -19.89 -8.19 -6.85
C ILE A 303 -20.81 -6.97 -6.80
N THR A 304 -21.26 -6.58 -5.60
CA THR A 304 -22.15 -5.43 -5.40
C THR A 304 -21.51 -4.13 -5.86
N GLN A 305 -20.24 -3.92 -5.54
CA GLN A 305 -19.46 -2.74 -5.93
C GLN A 305 -19.24 -2.71 -7.45
N SER A 306 -18.98 -3.85 -8.07
CA SER A 306 -18.83 -3.98 -9.52
C SER A 306 -20.13 -3.63 -10.25
N VAL A 307 -21.28 -4.13 -9.77
CA VAL A 307 -22.60 -3.82 -10.31
C VAL A 307 -22.98 -2.34 -10.09
N LEU A 308 -22.62 -1.76 -8.93
CA LEU A 308 -22.82 -0.33 -8.70
C LEU A 308 -21.99 0.55 -9.63
N LEU A 309 -20.75 0.15 -9.92
CA LEU A 309 -19.89 0.86 -10.88
C LEU A 309 -20.52 0.87 -12.29
N LEU A 310 -21.07 -0.27 -12.73
CA LEU A 310 -21.85 -0.36 -13.98
C LEU A 310 -23.10 0.51 -13.95
N ALA A 311 -23.85 0.49 -12.84
CA ALA A 311 -25.06 1.30 -12.70
C ALA A 311 -24.76 2.81 -12.80
N ILE A 312 -23.63 3.26 -12.22
CA ILE A 312 -23.18 4.66 -12.33
C ILE A 312 -22.82 4.98 -13.77
N MET A 313 -22.11 4.08 -14.46
CA MET A 313 -21.71 4.26 -15.85
C MET A 313 -22.91 4.37 -16.79
N ASP A 314 -23.94 3.54 -16.56
CA ASP A 314 -25.18 3.56 -17.36
C ASP A 314 -26.05 4.80 -17.07
N THR A 315 -26.13 5.22 -15.83
CA THR A 315 -26.97 6.36 -15.40
C THR A 315 -26.38 7.73 -15.79
N GLN A 316 -25.06 7.88 -15.80
CA GLN A 316 -24.38 9.16 -15.96
C GLN A 316 -24.65 9.90 -17.30
N PRO A 317 -24.74 9.24 -18.46
CA PRO A 317 -24.97 9.93 -19.75
C PRO A 317 -26.33 10.63 -19.86
N TYR A 318 -27.32 10.20 -19.09
CA TYR A 318 -28.70 10.71 -19.15
C TYR A 318 -28.98 11.91 -18.23
N GLN A 319 -27.95 12.41 -17.50
CA GLN A 319 -28.10 13.50 -16.54
C GLN A 319 -27.53 14.83 -17.06
N ASN A 320 -28.30 15.91 -16.90
CA ASN A 320 -27.97 17.26 -17.39
C ASN A 320 -26.66 17.86 -16.83
N TYR A 321 -26.00 17.20 -15.86
CA TYR A 321 -24.81 17.71 -15.18
C TYR A 321 -23.59 16.75 -15.29
N GLY A 322 -23.67 15.70 -16.11
CA GLY A 322 -22.62 14.70 -16.22
C GLY A 322 -22.32 13.97 -14.90
N ALA A 323 -23.29 13.95 -13.97
CA ALA A 323 -23.20 13.29 -12.68
C ALA A 323 -24.59 12.73 -12.31
N ALA A 324 -24.63 11.46 -11.87
CA ALA A 324 -25.87 10.77 -11.51
C ALA A 324 -26.29 11.08 -10.07
N ARG A 325 -27.58 11.09 -9.78
CA ARG A 325 -28.08 11.18 -8.40
C ARG A 325 -28.07 9.80 -7.75
N THR A 326 -27.86 9.76 -6.44
CA THR A 326 -27.86 8.49 -5.69
C THR A 326 -29.16 7.67 -5.92
N GLY A 327 -30.32 8.32 -6.05
CA GLY A 327 -31.60 7.66 -6.32
C GLY A 327 -31.62 6.98 -7.68
N ASP A 328 -31.18 7.70 -8.73
CA ASP A 328 -31.16 7.19 -10.10
C ASP A 328 -30.18 6.00 -10.25
N VAL A 329 -29.00 6.11 -9.60
CA VAL A 329 -28.02 5.00 -9.51
C VAL A 329 -28.63 3.79 -8.80
N TYR A 330 -29.39 4.01 -7.73
CA TYR A 330 -30.05 2.91 -7.02
C TYR A 330 -31.11 2.22 -7.89
N GLU A 331 -31.90 2.95 -8.63
CA GLU A 331 -32.90 2.38 -9.54
C GLU A 331 -32.24 1.53 -10.63
N THR A 332 -31.18 2.04 -11.24
CA THR A 332 -30.41 1.27 -12.23
C THR A 332 -29.79 0.02 -11.62
N TYR A 333 -29.18 0.14 -10.44
CA TYR A 333 -28.62 -1.00 -9.71
C TYR A 333 -29.69 -2.05 -9.38
N ALA A 334 -30.86 -1.62 -8.87
CA ALA A 334 -31.96 -2.53 -8.55
C ALA A 334 -32.48 -3.26 -9.80
N ASN A 335 -32.61 -2.55 -10.93
CA ASN A 335 -33.01 -3.12 -12.20
C ASN A 335 -32.00 -4.17 -12.69
N ILE A 336 -30.70 -3.94 -12.52
CA ILE A 336 -29.66 -4.92 -12.85
C ILE A 336 -29.83 -6.17 -11.98
N CYS A 337 -29.98 -6.02 -10.67
CA CYS A 337 -30.18 -7.16 -9.75
C CYS A 337 -31.43 -7.96 -10.12
N TRP A 338 -32.58 -7.30 -10.37
CA TRP A 338 -33.85 -8.01 -10.73
C TRP A 338 -33.74 -8.77 -12.05
N ARG A 339 -33.07 -8.22 -13.06
CA ARG A 339 -32.81 -8.93 -14.32
C ARG A 339 -32.03 -10.22 -14.12
N ASN A 340 -31.13 -10.23 -13.14
CA ASN A 340 -30.31 -11.39 -12.78
C ASN A 340 -30.95 -12.28 -11.71
N LYS A 341 -32.25 -12.05 -11.36
CA LYS A 341 -32.97 -12.81 -10.33
C LYS A 341 -32.36 -12.67 -8.94
N GLU A 342 -31.59 -11.62 -8.67
CA GLU A 342 -31.02 -11.32 -7.38
C GLU A 342 -31.83 -10.25 -6.65
N ARG A 343 -31.81 -10.30 -5.32
CA ARG A 343 -32.47 -9.30 -4.48
C ARG A 343 -31.53 -8.09 -4.27
N PRO A 344 -31.92 -6.87 -4.68
CA PRO A 344 -31.07 -5.70 -4.47
C PRO A 344 -30.94 -5.38 -2.99
N LEU A 345 -29.77 -4.86 -2.60
CA LEU A 345 -29.56 -4.27 -1.28
C LEU A 345 -30.40 -3.01 -1.12
N THR A 346 -30.64 -2.60 0.13
CA THR A 346 -31.37 -1.35 0.40
C THR A 346 -30.53 -0.13 0.00
N GLN A 347 -31.22 0.99 -0.33
CA GLN A 347 -30.56 2.24 -0.67
C GLN A 347 -29.57 2.72 0.41
N ARG A 348 -29.84 2.46 1.69
CA ARG A 348 -28.94 2.77 2.79
C ARG A 348 -27.66 1.95 2.75
N MET A 349 -27.74 0.67 2.39
CA MET A 349 -26.57 -0.22 2.33
C MET A 349 -25.67 0.13 1.15
N ILE A 350 -26.20 0.52 0.00
CA ILE A 350 -25.37 0.88 -1.14
C ILE A 350 -24.50 2.13 -0.89
N VAL A 351 -24.93 3.05 0.00
CA VAL A 351 -24.11 4.22 0.34
C VAL A 351 -22.74 3.79 0.92
N THR A 352 -22.69 2.71 1.68
CA THR A 352 -21.42 2.18 2.19
C THR A 352 -20.52 1.68 1.06
N HIS A 353 -21.09 1.02 0.05
CA HIS A 353 -20.35 0.56 -1.12
C HIS A 353 -19.90 1.72 -2.01
N LEU A 354 -20.74 2.75 -2.18
CA LEU A 354 -20.37 3.98 -2.88
C LEU A 354 -19.20 4.70 -2.21
N ASN A 355 -19.18 4.80 -0.88
CA ASN A 355 -18.06 5.35 -0.14
C ASN A 355 -16.77 4.54 -0.36
N THR A 356 -16.88 3.22 -0.53
CA THR A 356 -15.73 2.38 -0.88
C THR A 356 -15.22 2.69 -2.30
N LEU A 357 -16.11 2.83 -3.28
CA LEU A 357 -15.74 3.23 -4.64
C LEU A 357 -15.07 4.62 -4.67
N GLU A 358 -15.55 5.56 -3.86
CA GLU A 358 -14.93 6.89 -3.71
C GLU A 358 -13.53 6.79 -3.06
N LYS A 359 -13.37 5.95 -2.04
CA LYS A 359 -12.07 5.69 -1.40
C LYS A 359 -11.04 5.10 -2.38
N TYR A 360 -11.50 4.30 -3.34
CA TYR A 360 -10.66 3.79 -4.44
C TYR A 360 -10.47 4.80 -5.58
N HIS A 361 -11.00 6.02 -5.44
CA HIS A 361 -10.96 7.06 -6.46
C HIS A 361 -11.58 6.67 -7.82
N LEU A 362 -12.47 5.70 -7.83
CA LEU A 362 -13.21 5.29 -9.04
C LEU A 362 -14.38 6.24 -9.34
N ILE A 363 -14.91 6.85 -8.29
CA ILE A 363 -16.00 7.85 -8.37
C ILE A 363 -15.68 9.07 -7.50
N SER A 364 -16.38 10.16 -7.73
CA SER A 364 -16.43 11.30 -6.81
C SER A 364 -17.87 11.58 -6.41
N MET A 365 -18.09 11.87 -5.12
CA MET A 365 -19.40 12.20 -4.58
C MET A 365 -19.45 13.64 -4.05
N ARG A 366 -20.50 14.39 -4.44
CA ARG A 366 -20.73 15.74 -3.91
C ARG A 366 -22.15 15.87 -3.39
N ALA A 367 -22.31 16.21 -2.12
CA ALA A 367 -23.61 16.48 -1.54
C ALA A 367 -24.23 17.73 -2.20
N LYS A 368 -25.47 17.63 -2.66
CA LYS A 368 -26.26 18.76 -3.24
C LYS A 368 -27.63 18.78 -2.61
N SER A 369 -28.06 19.97 -2.22
CA SER A 369 -29.43 20.22 -1.75
C SER A 369 -30.24 20.86 -2.89
N PHE A 370 -31.43 20.33 -3.15
CA PHE A 370 -32.34 20.81 -4.18
C PHE A 370 -33.48 21.67 -3.61
N GLY A 371 -33.29 22.32 -2.44
CA GLY A 371 -34.24 23.20 -1.79
C GLY A 371 -35.34 22.44 -1.04
N ARG A 372 -36.39 23.22 -0.60
CA ARG A 372 -37.49 22.72 0.26
C ARG A 372 -38.32 21.57 -0.34
N GLY A 373 -38.32 21.38 -1.67
CA GLY A 373 -39.09 20.31 -2.35
C GLY A 373 -38.25 19.16 -2.89
N GLY A 374 -36.92 19.29 -2.99
CA GLY A 374 -36.06 18.30 -3.69
C GLY A 374 -35.18 17.43 -2.79
N GLY A 375 -35.17 17.70 -1.49
CA GLY A 375 -34.36 16.92 -0.55
C GLY A 375 -32.83 17.10 -0.69
N ARG A 376 -32.07 16.32 0.08
CA ARG A 376 -30.61 16.26 0.03
C ARG A 376 -30.17 14.96 -0.63
N THR A 377 -29.37 15.04 -1.69
CA THR A 377 -28.84 13.88 -2.40
C THR A 377 -27.35 14.09 -2.70
N SER A 378 -26.64 13.01 -3.01
CA SER A 378 -25.27 13.10 -3.54
C SER A 378 -25.29 12.99 -5.05
N LEU A 379 -24.49 13.83 -5.71
CA LEU A 379 -24.15 13.70 -7.12
C LEU A 379 -22.90 12.83 -7.24
N ILE A 380 -23.00 11.79 -8.05
CA ILE A 380 -21.99 10.76 -8.25
C ILE A 380 -21.46 10.89 -9.66
N LYS A 381 -20.14 10.97 -9.80
CA LYS A 381 -19.47 11.06 -11.10
C LYS A 381 -18.34 10.04 -11.17
N LEU A 382 -18.22 9.30 -12.28
CA LEU A 382 -17.03 8.52 -12.59
C LEU A 382 -15.81 9.43 -12.73
N THR A 383 -14.69 9.04 -12.17
CA THR A 383 -13.41 9.75 -12.26
C THR A 383 -12.51 9.16 -13.35
N ILE A 384 -12.90 8.04 -13.91
CA ILE A 384 -12.16 7.24 -14.88
C ILE A 384 -12.96 7.06 -16.17
N PRO A 385 -12.31 6.87 -17.33
CA PRO A 385 -12.97 6.63 -18.60
C PRO A 385 -13.81 5.33 -18.59
N ASN A 386 -15.00 5.38 -19.19
CA ASN A 386 -15.87 4.18 -19.31
C ASN A 386 -15.16 2.98 -19.94
N LYS A 387 -14.34 3.22 -20.97
CA LYS A 387 -13.56 2.19 -21.66
C LYS A 387 -12.67 1.41 -20.68
N THR A 388 -11.96 2.11 -19.82
CA THR A 388 -11.07 1.50 -18.80
C THR A 388 -11.86 0.67 -17.79
N VAL A 389 -13.07 1.13 -17.40
CA VAL A 389 -13.96 0.34 -16.52
C VAL A 389 -14.36 -0.96 -17.18
N ILE A 390 -14.79 -0.90 -18.43
CA ILE A 390 -15.25 -2.07 -19.19
C ILE A 390 -14.12 -3.10 -19.34
N GLU A 391 -12.95 -2.67 -19.84
CA GLU A 391 -11.80 -3.55 -20.04
C GLU A 391 -11.34 -4.22 -18.72
N SER A 392 -11.37 -3.48 -17.62
CA SER A 392 -11.00 -4.00 -16.31
C SER A 392 -12.03 -5.00 -15.77
N LEU A 393 -13.33 -4.74 -15.97
CA LEU A 393 -14.40 -5.66 -15.58
C LEU A 393 -14.42 -6.91 -16.45
N GLU A 394 -14.13 -6.82 -17.75
CA GLU A 394 -13.98 -7.99 -18.65
C GLU A 394 -12.84 -8.90 -18.20
N ASN A 395 -11.70 -8.33 -17.82
CA ASN A 395 -10.60 -9.11 -17.27
C ASN A 395 -11.01 -9.81 -15.97
N LYS A 396 -11.72 -9.12 -15.08
CA LYS A 396 -12.25 -9.70 -13.84
C LYS A 396 -13.26 -10.83 -14.07
N ILE A 397 -14.09 -10.77 -15.12
CA ILE A 397 -15.02 -11.85 -15.47
C ILE A 397 -14.29 -13.14 -15.79
N ARG A 398 -13.09 -13.09 -16.36
CA ARG A 398 -12.29 -14.30 -16.64
C ARG A 398 -11.93 -15.05 -15.36
N ASP A 399 -11.69 -14.30 -14.28
CA ASP A 399 -11.32 -14.86 -12.98
C ASP A 399 -12.53 -15.25 -12.13
N TYR A 400 -13.69 -14.61 -12.38
CA TYR A 400 -14.95 -14.83 -11.67
C TYR A 400 -16.10 -15.08 -12.66
N PRO A 401 -16.29 -16.34 -13.12
CA PRO A 401 -17.30 -16.70 -14.13
C PRO A 401 -18.75 -16.36 -13.76
N GLU A 402 -19.07 -16.28 -12.45
CA GLU A 402 -20.39 -15.88 -11.95
C GLU A 402 -20.75 -14.43 -12.29
N LEU A 403 -19.78 -13.59 -12.57
CA LEU A 403 -20.01 -12.19 -13.00
C LEU A 403 -20.36 -12.10 -14.49
N LYS A 404 -20.16 -13.16 -15.26
CA LYS A 404 -20.33 -13.16 -16.72
C LYS A 404 -21.75 -12.80 -17.12
N ASP A 405 -22.74 -13.42 -16.49
CA ASP A 405 -24.15 -13.23 -16.83
C ASP A 405 -24.66 -11.85 -16.39
N VAL A 406 -24.03 -11.24 -15.39
CA VAL A 406 -24.36 -9.91 -14.86
C VAL A 406 -23.71 -8.79 -15.65
N ILE A 407 -22.45 -8.94 -16.02
CA ILE A 407 -21.62 -7.87 -16.61
C ILE A 407 -21.69 -7.91 -18.15
N LYS A 408 -21.68 -9.09 -18.75
CA LYS A 408 -21.63 -9.27 -20.21
C LYS A 408 -22.75 -8.55 -20.97
N PRO A 409 -24.05 -8.60 -20.57
CA PRO A 409 -25.12 -7.89 -21.27
C PRO A 409 -24.94 -6.36 -21.30
N TYR A 410 -24.26 -5.80 -20.27
CA TYR A 410 -23.98 -4.36 -20.20
C TYR A 410 -22.80 -3.95 -21.05
N VAL A 411 -21.74 -4.76 -21.04
CA VAL A 411 -20.58 -4.55 -21.92
C VAL A 411 -20.99 -4.58 -23.39
N GLU A 412 -21.82 -5.56 -23.77
CA GLU A 412 -22.33 -5.69 -25.15
C GLU A 412 -23.31 -4.57 -25.55
N SER A 413 -23.96 -3.89 -24.61
CA SER A 413 -24.84 -2.76 -24.89
C SER A 413 -24.13 -1.42 -25.03
N ILE A 414 -22.86 -1.33 -24.63
CA ILE A 414 -22.05 -0.09 -24.59
C ILE A 414 -20.96 -0.10 -25.69
N LEU A 415 -20.60 -1.28 -26.20
CA LEU A 415 -19.78 -1.46 -27.40
C LEU A 415 -20.61 -1.35 -28.68
#